data_e194efa9e9f94869be44927cad263e9d
#
_entry.id   e194efa9e9f94869be44927cad263e9d
#
_cell.length_a   1.000
_cell.length_b   1.000
_cell.length_c   1.000
_cell.angle_alpha   90.00
_cell.angle_beta   90.00
_cell.angle_gamma   90.00
#
_symmetry.space_group_name_H-M   'P 1'
#
loop_
_entity.id
_entity.type
_entity.pdbx_description
1 polymer ?
#
loop_
_entity_poly.entity_id
_entity_poly.type
_entity_poly.pdbx_seq_one_letter_code
_entity_poly.pdbx_strand_id
1 'polypeptide(L)'
;MTIIKAKDFTEKLSKAGHVRYTKQNASLGKYGPKNPKIISLGLGDPRPDTFIFSEVSATVANLYNKDGSSDSTDSAQTTISLSEKKSPGSLVEGLDVLLQYGDGYGVRSLLGYAKNLVKNSHCPQYEDWDVIISCGSTDGLDKATDVFLNDGDNIIVDEYTYINAIKTFEAKSYNQVSVGMDTEGMIPEELDRVCSNWQGPNPLKAIYLIPTGQNPTGTTMSLQRRKDIYSVCQKHDLIIIEDDPYYYIQFGDAPVADGETTLSPEYLSKLPGTKNLLPSMLLFDVDGRVIRLDSMSKLMAPNLRTGWITAQKRVIDVIRAHTDTTLIRANGLSMGLLSRLLLEEWKEEGFEKHVAFVQKQYVYRRNLLVKSMKERLGNMIEFSVPETGMFVWLKVNLPDEAKREGVVDELFEKMTEKNMLMIPGFLFSADQKNPNVKDIPYFRATFVYAPLEELDMAIERLETVLLEFGCKK
;
A
#
# COMPACT_ATOMS: atom_id res chain seq x y z
N MET A 1 -22.88 9.80 23.76
CA MET A 1 -22.38 10.01 22.38
C MET A 1 -23.36 9.36 21.44
N THR A 2 -23.73 10.05 20.33
CA THR A 2 -24.59 9.46 19.33
C THR A 2 -23.80 8.40 18.58
N ILE A 3 -24.35 7.18 18.50
CA ILE A 3 -23.75 6.08 17.74
C ILE A 3 -23.84 6.42 16.25
N ILE A 4 -22.70 6.58 15.59
CA ILE A 4 -22.63 6.78 14.15
C ILE A 4 -22.53 5.41 13.49
N LYS A 5 -23.47 5.11 12.58
CA LYS A 5 -23.43 3.89 11.75
C LYS A 5 -23.10 4.25 10.32
N ALA A 6 -22.42 3.33 9.62
CA ALA A 6 -22.14 3.47 8.20
C ALA A 6 -23.44 3.64 7.39
N LYS A 7 -23.35 4.41 6.31
CA LYS A 7 -24.40 4.53 5.29
C LYS A 7 -24.59 3.17 4.58
N ASP A 8 -25.81 2.87 4.19
CA ASP A 8 -26.10 1.68 3.41
C ASP A 8 -25.70 1.89 1.94
N PHE A 9 -24.66 1.21 1.48
CA PHE A 9 -24.20 1.22 0.11
C PHE A 9 -24.59 -0.04 -0.68
N THR A 10 -25.58 -0.81 -0.21
CA THR A 10 -26.02 -2.05 -0.89
C THR A 10 -26.44 -1.80 -2.35
N GLU A 11 -27.06 -0.66 -2.64
CA GLU A 11 -27.46 -0.30 -4.00
C GLU A 11 -26.28 -0.03 -4.95
N LYS A 12 -25.10 0.28 -4.40
CA LYS A 12 -23.88 0.52 -5.18
C LYS A 12 -23.11 -0.75 -5.50
N LEU A 13 -23.46 -1.89 -4.89
CA LEU A 13 -22.77 -3.15 -5.14
C LEU A 13 -22.76 -3.50 -6.62
N SER A 14 -21.66 -4.08 -7.09
CA SER A 14 -21.59 -4.72 -8.39
C SER A 14 -22.57 -5.90 -8.48
N LYS A 15 -22.78 -6.43 -9.67
CA LYS A 15 -23.56 -7.67 -9.85
C LYS A 15 -22.96 -8.82 -9.03
N ALA A 16 -21.63 -8.97 -9.06
CA ALA A 16 -20.92 -9.98 -8.29
C ALA A 16 -21.01 -9.70 -6.77
N GLY A 17 -20.81 -8.45 -6.37
CA GLY A 17 -20.97 -8.01 -4.98
C GLY A 17 -22.36 -8.30 -4.44
N HIS A 18 -23.39 -8.02 -5.22
CA HIS A 18 -24.78 -8.27 -4.84
C HIS A 18 -25.09 -9.77 -4.67
N VAL A 19 -24.59 -10.61 -5.59
CA VAL A 19 -24.72 -12.07 -5.48
C VAL A 19 -24.01 -12.58 -4.22
N ARG A 20 -22.80 -12.14 -3.94
CA ARG A 20 -22.06 -12.51 -2.73
C ARG A 20 -22.79 -12.07 -1.47
N TYR A 21 -23.27 -10.84 -1.44
CA TYR A 21 -24.02 -10.30 -0.30
C TYR A 21 -25.28 -11.10 0.00
N THR A 22 -26.07 -11.41 -1.02
CA THR A 22 -27.37 -12.10 -0.85
C THR A 22 -27.24 -13.60 -0.59
N LYS A 23 -26.20 -14.24 -1.15
CA LYS A 23 -26.01 -15.71 -1.03
C LYS A 23 -25.07 -16.12 0.12
N GLN A 24 -24.42 -15.19 0.77
CA GLN A 24 -23.47 -15.45 1.86
C GLN A 24 -24.06 -16.34 2.97
N ASN A 25 -25.35 -16.14 3.29
CA ASN A 25 -26.06 -16.91 4.31
C ASN A 25 -26.71 -18.21 3.80
N ALA A 26 -26.67 -18.47 2.49
CA ALA A 26 -27.28 -19.64 1.87
C ALA A 26 -26.35 -20.86 1.84
N SER A 27 -25.09 -20.69 2.22
CA SER A 27 -24.06 -21.72 2.18
C SER A 27 -24.13 -22.68 3.38
N LEU A 28 -23.20 -23.63 3.43
CA LEU A 28 -23.07 -24.72 4.40
C LEU A 28 -23.29 -24.37 5.88
N GLY A 29 -23.29 -23.08 6.27
CA GLY A 29 -23.56 -22.64 7.63
C GLY A 29 -24.87 -23.16 8.23
N LYS A 30 -25.92 -23.39 7.40
CA LYS A 30 -27.17 -24.03 7.84
C LYS A 30 -26.97 -25.51 8.21
N TYR A 31 -26.01 -26.17 7.55
CA TYR A 31 -25.71 -27.60 7.68
C TYR A 31 -24.43 -27.85 8.48
N GLY A 32 -23.74 -26.81 8.92
CA GLY A 32 -22.56 -26.91 9.75
C GLY A 32 -22.88 -27.42 11.18
N PRO A 33 -21.88 -27.94 11.91
CA PRO A 33 -22.07 -28.49 13.24
C PRO A 33 -22.51 -27.38 14.21
N LYS A 34 -23.73 -27.56 14.75
CA LYS A 34 -24.33 -26.63 15.75
C LYS A 34 -23.91 -26.94 17.19
N ASN A 35 -23.21 -28.05 17.39
CA ASN A 35 -22.80 -28.52 18.70
C ASN A 35 -21.36 -29.09 18.58
N PRO A 36 -20.41 -28.70 19.42
CA PRO A 36 -19.03 -29.20 19.37
C PRO A 36 -18.87 -30.70 19.66
N LYS A 37 -19.93 -31.35 20.17
CA LYS A 37 -19.97 -32.80 20.41
C LYS A 37 -20.46 -33.60 19.19
N ILE A 38 -20.85 -32.94 18.09
CA ILE A 38 -21.30 -33.63 16.87
C ILE A 38 -20.09 -34.32 16.22
N ILE A 39 -20.23 -35.61 15.97
CA ILE A 39 -19.32 -36.36 15.09
C ILE A 39 -19.73 -36.01 13.66
N SER A 40 -18.86 -35.25 12.95
CA SER A 40 -19.15 -34.82 11.57
C SER A 40 -18.53 -35.77 10.56
N LEU A 41 -19.37 -36.28 9.66
CA LEU A 41 -18.95 -36.97 8.43
C LEU A 41 -19.20 -36.10 7.19
N GLY A 42 -19.52 -34.82 7.38
CA GLY A 42 -19.87 -33.89 6.33
C GLY A 42 -18.76 -32.97 5.84
N LEU A 43 -17.62 -32.92 6.56
CA LEU A 43 -16.47 -32.11 6.19
C LEU A 43 -15.47 -32.93 5.38
N GLY A 44 -14.93 -32.34 4.29
CA GLY A 44 -13.89 -32.95 3.46
C GLY A 44 -12.47 -32.46 3.83
N ASP A 45 -12.28 -32.00 5.06
CA ASP A 45 -11.02 -31.46 5.52
C ASP A 45 -10.04 -32.57 5.88
N PRO A 46 -8.76 -32.47 5.45
CA PRO A 46 -7.73 -33.42 5.92
C PRO A 46 -7.55 -33.31 7.42
N ARG A 47 -7.28 -34.44 8.08
CA ARG A 47 -7.03 -34.43 9.52
C ARG A 47 -5.69 -33.78 9.85
N PRO A 48 -5.61 -32.93 10.89
CA PRO A 48 -4.35 -32.27 11.28
C PRO A 48 -3.21 -33.24 11.62
N ASP A 49 -3.53 -34.45 12.11
CA ASP A 49 -2.54 -35.50 12.41
C ASP A 49 -1.89 -36.10 11.15
N THR A 50 -2.34 -35.75 9.96
CA THR A 50 -1.71 -36.11 8.70
C THR A 50 -0.81 -35.00 8.13
N PHE A 51 -0.72 -33.85 8.80
CA PHE A 51 0.13 -32.76 8.35
C PHE A 51 1.61 -33.08 8.58
N ILE A 52 2.45 -32.68 7.63
CA ILE A 52 3.87 -33.05 7.60
C ILE A 52 4.77 -32.18 8.50
N PHE A 53 4.25 -31.04 8.99
CA PHE A 53 5.02 -30.13 9.84
C PHE A 53 4.58 -30.25 11.30
N SER A 54 5.49 -30.68 12.15
CA SER A 54 5.31 -30.71 13.62
C SER A 54 5.74 -29.38 14.26
N GLU A 55 6.70 -28.70 13.62
CA GLU A 55 7.22 -27.39 14.03
C GLU A 55 7.69 -26.60 12.81
N VAL A 56 7.51 -25.30 12.86
CA VAL A 56 8.12 -24.33 11.91
C VAL A 56 8.78 -23.23 12.72
N SER A 57 10.08 -23.01 12.50
CA SER A 57 10.84 -21.96 13.18
C SER A 57 11.46 -20.99 12.19
N ALA A 58 11.61 -19.74 12.61
CA ALA A 58 12.29 -18.69 11.85
C ALA A 58 13.20 -17.88 12.77
N THR A 59 14.39 -17.56 12.28
CA THR A 59 15.32 -16.67 12.97
C THR A 59 15.10 -15.25 12.49
N VAL A 60 14.80 -14.34 13.41
CA VAL A 60 14.57 -12.93 13.16
C VAL A 60 15.81 -12.14 13.52
N ALA A 61 16.37 -11.40 12.57
CA ALA A 61 17.53 -10.55 12.82
C ALA A 61 17.14 -9.35 13.69
N ASN A 62 17.93 -9.04 14.72
CA ASN A 62 17.79 -7.80 15.47
C ASN A 62 18.49 -6.67 14.71
N LEU A 63 17.73 -5.95 13.89
CA LEU A 63 18.24 -4.90 13.02
C LEU A 63 18.52 -3.58 13.76
N TYR A 64 18.04 -3.43 15.00
CA TYR A 64 18.07 -2.15 15.73
C TYR A 64 19.42 -1.82 16.35
N ASN A 65 20.25 -2.83 16.61
CA ASN A 65 21.57 -2.68 17.19
C ASN A 65 22.66 -2.41 16.16
N LYS A 66 22.31 -2.30 14.88
CA LYS A 66 23.26 -1.96 13.82
C LYS A 66 23.36 -0.43 13.72
N ASP A 67 24.46 0.11 14.18
CA ASP A 67 24.81 1.55 14.11
C ASP A 67 25.06 2.06 12.66
N GLY A 68 24.41 1.44 11.68
CA GLY A 68 24.62 1.79 10.27
C GLY A 68 25.92 1.23 9.66
N SER A 69 26.83 0.67 10.46
CA SER A 69 27.99 -0.06 9.95
C SER A 69 27.62 -1.52 9.66
N SER A 70 27.92 -1.97 8.44
CA SER A 70 27.62 -3.31 7.95
C SER A 70 28.34 -4.48 8.67
N ASP A 71 29.21 -4.18 9.65
CA ASP A 71 30.20 -5.13 10.16
C ASP A 71 29.93 -5.74 11.54
N SER A 72 28.82 -5.45 12.21
CA SER A 72 28.54 -6.13 13.47
C SER A 72 27.88 -7.50 13.25
N THR A 73 28.69 -8.56 13.24
CA THR A 73 28.25 -9.97 13.20
C THR A 73 27.54 -10.43 14.48
N ASP A 74 27.45 -9.59 15.51
CA ASP A 74 26.86 -9.84 16.83
C ASP A 74 25.45 -9.27 16.98
N SER A 75 24.63 -9.30 15.94
CA SER A 75 23.19 -9.01 16.11
C SER A 75 22.54 -10.17 16.85
N ALA A 76 22.10 -9.95 18.09
CA ALA A 76 21.30 -10.92 18.81
C ALA A 76 20.12 -11.37 17.92
N GLN A 77 20.11 -12.64 17.58
CA GLN A 77 19.04 -13.23 16.77
C GLN A 77 17.98 -13.79 17.71
N THR A 78 16.73 -13.57 17.38
CA THR A 78 15.62 -14.20 18.09
C THR A 78 15.02 -15.29 17.22
N THR A 79 14.84 -16.48 17.79
CA THR A 79 14.13 -17.58 17.10
C THR A 79 12.69 -17.60 17.56
N ILE A 80 11.77 -17.48 16.60
CA ILE A 80 10.33 -17.68 16.81
C ILE A 80 9.93 -19.04 16.27
N SER A 81 9.00 -19.73 16.92
CA SER A 81 8.51 -21.03 16.48
C SER A 81 6.99 -21.16 16.57
N LEU A 82 6.45 -21.99 15.67
CA LEU A 82 5.06 -22.42 15.61
C LEU A 82 5.04 -23.94 15.84
N SER A 83 4.43 -24.40 16.91
CA SER A 83 4.30 -25.82 17.25
C SER A 83 3.02 -26.40 16.64
N GLU A 84 2.94 -27.74 16.57
CA GLU A 84 1.78 -28.48 16.06
C GLU A 84 0.46 -27.97 16.67
N LYS A 85 0.43 -27.85 18.00
CA LYS A 85 -0.73 -27.32 18.74
C LYS A 85 -0.39 -26.01 19.40
N LYS A 86 -1.40 -25.20 19.61
CA LYS A 86 -1.27 -23.95 20.36
C LYS A 86 -0.68 -24.22 21.74
N SER A 87 0.45 -23.58 22.03
CA SER A 87 1.10 -23.69 23.35
C SER A 87 0.25 -23.03 24.44
N PRO A 88 0.25 -23.57 25.69
CA PRO A 88 -0.42 -22.92 26.80
C PRO A 88 0.05 -21.48 26.99
N GLY A 89 -0.89 -20.54 27.07
CA GLY A 89 -0.60 -19.11 27.23
C GLY A 89 -0.23 -18.35 25.96
N SER A 90 0.01 -19.04 24.82
CA SER A 90 0.26 -18.38 23.55
C SER A 90 -0.96 -17.65 23.02
N LEU A 91 -0.77 -16.51 22.36
CA LEU A 91 -1.81 -15.77 21.66
C LEU A 91 -2.02 -16.28 20.24
N VAL A 92 -1.07 -17.08 19.72
CA VAL A 92 -1.00 -17.54 18.33
C VAL A 92 -1.51 -18.96 18.19
N GLU A 93 -2.20 -19.28 17.12
CA GLU A 93 -2.71 -20.60 16.78
C GLU A 93 -1.57 -21.59 16.51
N GLY A 94 -1.83 -22.90 16.75
CA GLY A 94 -0.94 -23.98 16.37
C GLY A 94 -1.00 -24.29 14.86
N LEU A 95 -0.05 -25.08 14.37
CA LEU A 95 0.02 -25.51 12.97
C LEU A 95 -1.21 -26.33 12.56
N ASP A 96 -1.85 -27.03 13.51
CA ASP A 96 -3.12 -27.72 13.30
C ASP A 96 -4.25 -26.80 12.80
N VAL A 97 -4.23 -25.52 13.18
CA VAL A 97 -5.17 -24.48 12.73
C VAL A 97 -4.59 -23.67 11.57
N LEU A 98 -3.29 -23.35 11.62
CA LEU A 98 -2.64 -22.50 10.61
C LEU A 98 -2.56 -23.20 9.25
N LEU A 99 -2.39 -24.52 9.20
CA LEU A 99 -2.27 -25.32 7.98
C LEU A 99 -3.61 -25.88 7.50
N GLN A 100 -4.68 -25.78 8.31
CA GLN A 100 -6.02 -26.22 7.93
C GLN A 100 -6.74 -25.15 7.12
N TYR A 101 -7.75 -25.54 6.37
CA TYR A 101 -8.75 -24.60 5.86
C TYR A 101 -9.35 -23.80 7.01
N GLY A 102 -9.91 -22.63 6.73
CA GLY A 102 -10.45 -21.79 7.77
C GLY A 102 -11.33 -20.66 7.24
N ASP A 103 -11.65 -19.74 8.12
CA ASP A 103 -12.48 -18.58 7.81
C ASP A 103 -11.73 -17.60 6.89
N GLY A 104 -12.38 -17.11 5.85
CA GLY A 104 -11.86 -16.12 4.91
C GLY A 104 -11.40 -14.81 5.55
N TYR A 105 -11.84 -14.53 6.78
CA TYR A 105 -11.32 -13.39 7.55
C TYR A 105 -9.82 -13.46 7.85
N GLY A 106 -9.25 -14.66 7.91
CA GLY A 106 -7.88 -14.93 8.34
C GLY A 106 -7.79 -15.57 9.72
N VAL A 107 -6.57 -15.71 10.27
CA VAL A 107 -6.36 -16.25 11.61
C VAL A 107 -6.70 -15.22 12.69
N ARG A 108 -7.27 -15.68 13.80
CA ARG A 108 -7.80 -14.79 14.85
C ARG A 108 -6.73 -13.92 15.49
N SER A 109 -5.53 -14.48 15.67
CA SER A 109 -4.39 -13.76 16.25
C SER A 109 -4.03 -12.51 15.44
N LEU A 110 -3.79 -12.67 14.12
CA LEU A 110 -3.43 -11.57 13.24
C LEU A 110 -4.60 -10.61 13.01
N LEU A 111 -5.82 -11.14 12.88
CA LEU A 111 -7.02 -10.31 12.75
C LEU A 111 -7.23 -9.42 13.97
N GLY A 112 -7.03 -9.96 15.18
CA GLY A 112 -7.10 -9.19 16.44
C GLY A 112 -6.03 -8.10 16.49
N TYR A 113 -4.80 -8.41 16.08
CA TYR A 113 -3.73 -7.44 15.97
C TYR A 113 -4.08 -6.31 14.98
N ALA A 114 -4.51 -6.65 13.76
CA ALA A 114 -4.89 -5.67 12.74
C ALA A 114 -6.03 -4.76 13.21
N LYS A 115 -7.07 -5.32 13.85
CA LYS A 115 -8.17 -4.52 14.44
C LYS A 115 -7.69 -3.53 15.48
N ASN A 116 -6.80 -3.96 16.38
CA ASN A 116 -6.24 -3.07 17.40
C ASN A 116 -5.40 -1.96 16.76
N LEU A 117 -4.57 -2.31 15.75
CA LEU A 117 -3.75 -1.35 15.05
C LEU A 117 -4.60 -0.29 14.34
N VAL A 118 -5.63 -0.71 13.60
CA VAL A 118 -6.58 0.18 12.91
C VAL A 118 -7.30 1.09 13.93
N LYS A 119 -7.81 0.52 15.01
CA LYS A 119 -8.49 1.27 16.07
C LYS A 119 -7.61 2.38 16.64
N ASN A 120 -6.34 2.08 16.90
CA ASN A 120 -5.42 3.00 17.58
C ASN A 120 -4.78 4.02 16.61
N SER A 121 -4.48 3.61 15.36
CA SER A 121 -3.77 4.44 14.39
C SER A 121 -4.69 5.22 13.46
N HIS A 122 -5.87 4.67 13.12
CA HIS A 122 -6.76 5.26 12.11
C HIS A 122 -8.10 5.74 12.69
N CYS A 123 -8.47 5.28 13.88
CA CYS A 123 -9.63 5.75 14.65
C CYS A 123 -10.91 5.88 13.82
N PRO A 124 -11.45 4.81 13.19
CA PRO A 124 -12.67 4.90 12.40
C PRO A 124 -13.82 5.55 13.18
N GLN A 125 -14.59 6.43 12.56
CA GLN A 125 -15.58 7.28 13.22
C GLN A 125 -16.99 6.68 13.30
N TYR A 126 -17.21 5.49 12.75
CA TYR A 126 -18.48 4.75 12.82
C TYR A 126 -18.26 3.38 13.47
N GLU A 127 -19.32 2.80 14.07
CA GLU A 127 -19.16 1.61 14.92
C GLU A 127 -19.07 0.29 14.16
N ASP A 128 -19.76 0.19 13.04
CA ASP A 128 -19.89 -1.05 12.27
C ASP A 128 -18.79 -1.24 11.20
N TRP A 129 -17.55 -0.87 11.55
CA TRP A 129 -16.38 -1.22 10.75
C TRP A 129 -15.82 -2.60 11.13
N ASP A 130 -15.12 -3.21 10.22
CA ASP A 130 -14.44 -4.48 10.43
C ASP A 130 -13.16 -4.57 9.60
N VAL A 131 -12.39 -5.63 9.81
CA VAL A 131 -11.11 -5.92 9.13
C VAL A 131 -11.13 -7.34 8.60
N ILE A 132 -10.53 -7.54 7.43
CA ILE A 132 -10.25 -8.86 6.85
C ILE A 132 -8.80 -8.93 6.36
N ILE A 133 -8.12 -10.04 6.60
CA ILE A 133 -6.75 -10.25 6.13
C ILE A 133 -6.75 -10.48 4.62
N SER A 134 -5.81 -9.86 3.92
CA SER A 134 -5.60 -9.97 2.47
C SER A 134 -4.19 -10.50 2.14
N CYS A 135 -4.01 -10.98 0.92
CA CYS A 135 -2.69 -11.33 0.36
C CYS A 135 -1.91 -10.09 -0.10
N GLY A 136 -1.94 -9.01 0.69
CA GLY A 136 -1.35 -7.69 0.41
C GLY A 136 -2.30 -6.77 -0.35
N SER A 137 -1.89 -5.48 -0.56
CA SER A 137 -2.74 -4.43 -1.15
C SER A 137 -3.27 -4.79 -2.53
N THR A 138 -2.50 -5.47 -3.40
CA THR A 138 -2.95 -5.83 -4.76
C THR A 138 -4.16 -6.77 -4.74
N ASP A 139 -4.16 -7.78 -3.85
CA ASP A 139 -5.32 -8.64 -3.62
C ASP A 139 -6.47 -7.84 -3.00
N GLY A 140 -6.13 -6.91 -2.09
CA GLY A 140 -7.12 -6.00 -1.49
C GLY A 140 -7.78 -5.10 -2.53
N LEU A 141 -7.01 -4.52 -3.46
CA LEU A 141 -7.50 -3.67 -4.53
C LEU A 141 -8.44 -4.43 -5.47
N ASP A 142 -8.04 -5.63 -5.89
CA ASP A 142 -8.84 -6.50 -6.75
C ASP A 142 -10.22 -6.76 -6.13
N LYS A 143 -10.25 -7.13 -4.84
CA LYS A 143 -11.47 -7.41 -4.10
C LYS A 143 -12.31 -6.15 -3.85
N ALA A 144 -11.68 -5.03 -3.47
CA ALA A 144 -12.38 -3.78 -3.19
C ALA A 144 -13.10 -3.25 -4.43
N THR A 145 -12.44 -3.30 -5.60
CA THR A 145 -13.07 -2.88 -6.87
C THR A 145 -14.21 -3.81 -7.27
N ASP A 146 -14.03 -5.12 -7.10
CA ASP A 146 -15.03 -6.12 -7.45
C ASP A 146 -16.34 -6.03 -6.62
N VAL A 147 -16.26 -5.42 -5.43
CA VAL A 147 -17.45 -5.15 -4.61
C VAL A 147 -18.40 -4.18 -5.31
N PHE A 148 -17.90 -3.14 -5.96
CA PHE A 148 -18.73 -2.02 -6.43
C PHE A 148 -18.76 -1.86 -7.95
N LEU A 149 -17.75 -2.32 -8.69
CA LEU A 149 -17.59 -2.06 -10.10
C LEU A 149 -17.97 -3.27 -10.96
N ASN A 150 -18.71 -3.00 -12.03
CA ASN A 150 -18.97 -3.92 -13.13
C ASN A 150 -18.15 -3.52 -14.35
N ASP A 151 -18.05 -4.41 -15.34
CA ASP A 151 -17.50 -4.10 -16.65
C ASP A 151 -18.14 -2.82 -17.21
N GLY A 152 -17.31 -1.88 -17.68
CA GLY A 152 -17.72 -0.60 -18.21
C GLY A 152 -18.04 0.48 -17.18
N ASP A 153 -18.01 0.17 -15.87
CA ASP A 153 -18.13 1.20 -14.83
C ASP A 153 -16.88 2.10 -14.77
N ASN A 154 -17.05 3.29 -14.19
CA ASN A 154 -16.01 4.29 -14.13
C ASN A 154 -15.36 4.34 -12.74
N ILE A 155 -14.02 4.41 -12.71
CA ILE A 155 -13.22 4.65 -11.52
C ILE A 155 -12.35 5.89 -11.73
N ILE A 156 -12.40 6.82 -10.77
CA ILE A 156 -11.56 8.00 -10.76
C ILE A 156 -10.19 7.64 -10.22
N VAL A 157 -9.14 8.17 -10.83
CA VAL A 157 -7.74 7.95 -10.43
C VAL A 157 -6.93 9.24 -10.60
N ASP A 158 -5.78 9.32 -9.92
CA ASP A 158 -4.78 10.36 -10.19
C ASP A 158 -4.31 10.29 -11.65
N GLU A 159 -3.93 11.44 -12.22
CA GLU A 159 -3.35 11.54 -13.58
C GLU A 159 -2.20 10.56 -13.79
N TYR A 160 -1.35 10.42 -12.78
CA TYR A 160 -0.33 9.37 -12.71
C TYR A 160 -0.60 8.50 -11.48
N THR A 161 -0.72 7.20 -11.69
CA THR A 161 -1.05 6.27 -10.61
C THR A 161 -0.33 4.93 -10.78
N TYR A 162 -0.52 4.03 -9.82
CA TYR A 162 0.17 2.74 -9.76
C TYR A 162 -0.13 1.86 -10.99
N ILE A 163 0.92 1.52 -11.74
CA ILE A 163 0.81 0.77 -13.01
C ILE A 163 0.02 -0.54 -12.89
N ASN A 164 0.14 -1.27 -11.77
CA ASN A 164 -0.63 -2.50 -11.63
C ASN A 164 -2.09 -2.23 -11.27
N ALA A 165 -2.43 -1.07 -10.71
CA ALA A 165 -3.83 -0.64 -10.56
C ALA A 165 -4.42 -0.37 -11.95
N ILE A 166 -3.72 0.40 -12.80
CA ILE A 166 -4.11 0.64 -14.20
C ILE A 166 -4.40 -0.69 -14.91
N LYS A 167 -3.45 -1.63 -14.86
CA LYS A 167 -3.59 -2.95 -15.50
C LYS A 167 -4.74 -3.78 -14.93
N THR A 168 -4.99 -3.69 -13.63
CA THR A 168 -6.14 -4.35 -12.99
C THR A 168 -7.44 -3.77 -13.50
N PHE A 169 -7.53 -2.45 -13.63
CA PHE A 169 -8.73 -1.77 -14.12
C PHE A 169 -8.97 -2.07 -15.61
N GLU A 170 -7.93 -2.07 -16.42
CA GLU A 170 -8.00 -2.46 -17.83
C GLU A 170 -8.48 -3.92 -18.00
N ALA A 171 -7.87 -4.84 -17.26
CA ALA A 171 -8.23 -6.27 -17.32
C ALA A 171 -9.69 -6.55 -16.91
N LYS A 172 -10.25 -5.69 -16.06
CA LYS A 172 -11.65 -5.74 -15.63
C LYS A 172 -12.58 -4.84 -16.44
N SER A 173 -12.08 -4.24 -17.52
CA SER A 173 -12.83 -3.31 -18.36
C SER A 173 -13.42 -2.11 -17.61
N TYR A 174 -12.78 -1.65 -16.54
CA TYR A 174 -13.16 -0.41 -15.86
C TYR A 174 -12.59 0.80 -16.61
N ASN A 175 -13.43 1.81 -16.82
CA ASN A 175 -13.00 3.04 -17.45
C ASN A 175 -12.31 3.92 -16.41
N GLN A 176 -11.05 4.25 -16.65
CA GLN A 176 -10.28 5.13 -15.79
C GLN A 176 -10.58 6.58 -16.15
N VAL A 177 -10.96 7.37 -15.17
CA VAL A 177 -11.23 8.80 -15.29
C VAL A 177 -10.15 9.56 -14.54
N SER A 178 -9.23 10.16 -15.29
CA SER A 178 -8.05 10.84 -14.75
C SER A 178 -8.44 12.21 -14.20
N VAL A 179 -7.88 12.56 -13.03
CA VAL A 179 -7.99 13.88 -12.40
C VAL A 179 -6.60 14.44 -12.18
N GLY A 180 -6.39 15.72 -12.49
CA GLY A 180 -5.10 16.38 -12.35
C GLY A 180 -4.58 16.40 -10.92
N MET A 181 -3.26 16.47 -10.82
CA MET A 181 -2.50 16.45 -9.56
C MET A 181 -1.58 17.66 -9.46
N ASP A 182 -1.26 18.00 -8.22
CA ASP A 182 -0.17 18.92 -7.88
C ASP A 182 0.82 18.27 -6.89
N THR A 183 1.61 19.08 -6.20
CA THR A 183 2.60 18.60 -5.22
C THR A 183 1.99 17.91 -4.00
N GLU A 184 0.68 18.07 -3.76
CA GLU A 184 -0.06 17.38 -2.70
C GLU A 184 -0.98 16.25 -3.24
N GLY A 185 -0.80 15.81 -4.50
CA GLY A 185 -1.63 14.78 -5.12
C GLY A 185 -2.86 15.35 -5.82
N MET A 186 -3.95 14.57 -5.89
CA MET A 186 -5.18 14.94 -6.60
C MET A 186 -5.74 16.29 -6.15
N ILE A 187 -6.13 17.13 -7.11
CA ILE A 187 -6.68 18.48 -6.90
C ILE A 187 -8.19 18.39 -6.64
N PRO A 188 -8.70 18.78 -5.44
CA PRO A 188 -10.12 18.66 -5.07
C PRO A 188 -11.06 19.41 -5.99
N GLU A 189 -10.69 20.62 -6.43
CA GLU A 189 -11.48 21.46 -7.33
C GLU A 189 -11.64 20.79 -8.70
N GLU A 190 -10.60 20.13 -9.19
CA GLU A 190 -10.68 19.37 -10.44
C GLU A 190 -11.54 18.13 -10.28
N LEU A 191 -11.40 17.41 -9.16
CA LEU A 191 -12.26 16.28 -8.83
C LEU A 191 -13.73 16.71 -8.81
N ASP A 192 -14.05 17.80 -8.13
CA ASP A 192 -15.42 18.34 -8.06
C ASP A 192 -15.93 18.75 -9.45
N ARG A 193 -15.07 19.39 -10.26
CA ARG A 193 -15.39 19.78 -11.64
C ARG A 193 -15.68 18.57 -12.52
N VAL A 194 -14.84 17.53 -12.46
CA VAL A 194 -15.03 16.28 -13.22
C VAL A 194 -16.34 15.62 -12.83
N CYS A 195 -16.61 15.48 -11.54
CA CYS A 195 -17.84 14.86 -11.04
C CYS A 195 -19.10 15.65 -11.42
N SER A 196 -19.06 17.00 -11.28
CA SER A 196 -20.21 17.86 -11.56
C SER A 196 -20.56 17.92 -13.05
N ASN A 197 -19.58 17.78 -13.93
CA ASN A 197 -19.76 17.88 -15.39
C ASN A 197 -19.75 16.51 -16.09
N TRP A 198 -19.81 15.42 -15.34
CA TRP A 198 -19.73 14.08 -15.92
C TRP A 198 -20.88 13.81 -16.89
N GLN A 199 -20.54 13.45 -18.13
CA GLN A 199 -21.49 13.11 -19.22
C GLN A 199 -21.22 11.71 -19.80
N GLY A 200 -20.35 10.93 -19.15
CA GLY A 200 -20.03 9.59 -19.62
C GLY A 200 -21.20 8.61 -19.48
N PRO A 201 -21.12 7.44 -20.12
CA PRO A 201 -22.25 6.52 -20.25
C PRO A 201 -22.69 5.89 -18.93
N ASN A 202 -21.78 5.73 -17.98
CA ASN A 202 -22.03 5.15 -16.66
C ASN A 202 -21.68 6.16 -15.57
N PRO A 203 -22.30 6.08 -14.38
CA PRO A 203 -21.95 6.96 -13.26
C PRO A 203 -20.51 6.73 -12.77
N LEU A 204 -19.92 7.78 -12.21
CA LEU A 204 -18.72 7.66 -11.40
C LEU A 204 -19.10 6.98 -10.09
N LYS A 205 -18.42 5.88 -9.73
CA LYS A 205 -18.79 5.10 -8.53
C LYS A 205 -17.73 5.12 -7.46
N ALA A 206 -16.47 5.08 -7.84
CA ALA A 206 -15.36 4.96 -6.91
C ALA A 206 -14.18 5.82 -7.34
N ILE A 207 -13.34 6.13 -6.36
CA ILE A 207 -12.05 6.78 -6.54
C ILE A 207 -10.97 5.90 -5.91
N TYR A 208 -9.84 5.73 -6.59
CA TYR A 208 -8.65 5.05 -6.10
C TYR A 208 -7.55 6.07 -5.82
N LEU A 209 -7.02 6.05 -4.60
CA LEU A 209 -6.02 7.00 -4.11
C LEU A 209 -4.88 6.29 -3.39
N ILE A 210 -3.67 6.83 -3.54
CA ILE A 210 -2.49 6.49 -2.74
C ILE A 210 -2.09 7.76 -1.97
N PRO A 211 -2.65 8.02 -0.78
CA PRO A 211 -2.55 9.34 -0.14
C PRO A 211 -1.20 9.63 0.51
N THR A 212 -0.34 8.62 0.70
CA THR A 212 0.95 8.75 1.39
C THR A 212 2.08 8.19 0.52
N GLY A 213 3.02 9.04 0.10
CA GLY A 213 4.16 8.62 -0.72
C GLY A 213 3.74 7.97 -2.04
N GLN A 214 2.82 8.61 -2.72
CA GLN A 214 2.14 8.15 -3.92
C GLN A 214 3.09 7.50 -4.93
N ASN A 215 2.68 6.41 -5.51
CA ASN A 215 3.37 5.75 -6.60
C ASN A 215 2.71 6.09 -7.96
N PRO A 216 3.37 6.89 -8.83
CA PRO A 216 4.82 7.09 -8.92
C PRO A 216 5.36 8.40 -8.34
N THR A 217 4.53 9.39 -8.03
CA THR A 217 4.92 10.79 -7.85
C THR A 217 5.63 11.10 -6.53
N GLY A 218 5.56 10.21 -5.55
CA GLY A 218 6.11 10.47 -4.21
C GLY A 218 5.36 11.55 -3.43
N THR A 219 4.25 12.09 -3.96
CA THR A 219 3.43 13.09 -3.30
C THR A 219 2.75 12.56 -2.05
N THR A 220 2.42 13.45 -1.13
CA THR A 220 1.67 13.09 0.08
C THR A 220 0.59 14.11 0.32
N MET A 221 -0.64 13.63 0.42
CA MET A 221 -1.79 14.49 0.72
C MET A 221 -1.69 15.00 2.15
N SER A 222 -1.71 16.32 2.33
CA SER A 222 -1.86 16.93 3.66
C SER A 222 -3.19 16.52 4.31
N LEU A 223 -3.31 16.72 5.62
CA LEU A 223 -4.56 16.45 6.31
C LEU A 223 -5.74 17.25 5.71
N GLN A 224 -5.48 18.50 5.30
CA GLN A 224 -6.53 19.34 4.69
C GLN A 224 -6.92 18.78 3.33
N ARG A 225 -5.95 18.42 2.49
CA ARG A 225 -6.21 17.81 1.18
C ARG A 225 -7.04 16.53 1.28
N ARG A 226 -6.75 15.66 2.25
CA ARG A 226 -7.55 14.45 2.52
C ARG A 226 -8.99 14.79 2.89
N LYS A 227 -9.22 15.82 3.71
CA LYS A 227 -10.57 16.28 4.08
C LYS A 227 -11.33 16.86 2.88
N ASP A 228 -10.66 17.63 2.04
CA ASP A 228 -11.28 18.26 0.88
C ASP A 228 -11.69 17.19 -0.15
N ILE A 229 -10.80 16.23 -0.45
CA ILE A 229 -11.13 15.08 -1.31
C ILE A 229 -12.29 14.26 -0.71
N TYR A 230 -12.26 13.97 0.61
CA TYR A 230 -13.35 13.25 1.27
C TYR A 230 -14.68 14.00 1.12
N SER A 231 -14.68 15.33 1.30
CA SER A 231 -15.88 16.16 1.17
C SER A 231 -16.45 16.14 -0.24
N VAL A 232 -15.59 16.16 -1.26
CA VAL A 232 -16.03 16.00 -2.66
C VAL A 232 -16.61 14.62 -2.90
N CYS A 233 -15.95 13.58 -2.39
CA CYS A 233 -16.45 12.19 -2.48
C CYS A 233 -17.80 12.03 -1.77
N GLN A 234 -18.00 12.71 -0.64
CA GLN A 234 -19.28 12.73 0.07
C GLN A 234 -20.37 13.43 -0.73
N LYS A 235 -20.07 14.59 -1.32
CA LYS A 235 -20.99 15.38 -2.18
C LYS A 235 -21.45 14.58 -3.40
N HIS A 236 -20.55 13.86 -4.06
CA HIS A 236 -20.83 13.08 -5.27
C HIS A 236 -21.10 11.60 -5.02
N ASP A 237 -21.22 11.22 -3.76
CA ASP A 237 -21.53 9.85 -3.31
C ASP A 237 -20.57 8.79 -3.86
N LEU A 238 -19.27 9.08 -3.89
CA LEU A 238 -18.21 8.18 -4.32
C LEU A 238 -17.76 7.26 -3.19
N ILE A 239 -17.39 6.05 -3.53
CA ILE A 239 -16.64 5.12 -2.67
C ILE A 239 -15.16 5.44 -2.79
N ILE A 240 -14.43 5.47 -1.67
CA ILE A 240 -13.00 5.75 -1.64
C ILE A 240 -12.23 4.45 -1.40
N ILE A 241 -11.33 4.09 -2.33
CA ILE A 241 -10.37 3.01 -2.14
C ILE A 241 -9.03 3.67 -1.80
N GLU A 242 -8.67 3.64 -0.52
CA GLU A 242 -7.46 4.22 0.04
C GLU A 242 -6.37 3.14 0.11
N ASP A 243 -5.46 3.09 -0.86
CA ASP A 243 -4.33 2.16 -0.89
C ASP A 243 -3.10 2.83 -0.26
N ASP A 244 -2.71 2.39 0.94
CA ASP A 244 -1.69 3.09 1.74
C ASP A 244 -0.56 2.17 2.24
N PRO A 245 0.19 1.52 1.32
CA PRO A 245 1.28 0.63 1.69
C PRO A 245 2.49 1.35 2.28
N TYR A 246 2.55 2.67 2.18
CA TYR A 246 3.65 3.51 2.66
C TYR A 246 3.32 4.24 3.95
N TYR A 247 2.20 3.96 4.59
CA TYR A 247 1.69 4.66 5.78
C TYR A 247 2.75 4.85 6.87
N TYR A 248 3.54 3.82 7.16
CA TYR A 248 4.60 3.89 8.18
C TYR A 248 5.93 4.46 7.67
N ILE A 249 6.05 4.76 6.38
CA ILE A 249 7.27 5.30 5.76
C ILE A 249 7.10 6.81 5.56
N GLN A 250 6.83 7.51 6.64
CA GLN A 250 6.75 8.98 6.69
C GLN A 250 7.99 9.52 7.39
N PHE A 251 8.51 10.63 6.92
CA PHE A 251 9.74 11.24 7.43
C PHE A 251 9.45 12.50 8.26
N GLY A 252 8.18 12.91 8.36
CA GLY A 252 7.76 14.12 9.06
C GLY A 252 8.48 15.37 8.53
N ASP A 253 8.78 16.28 9.42
CA ASP A 253 9.48 17.53 9.11
C ASP A 253 11.00 17.36 8.97
N ALA A 254 11.49 16.12 8.80
CA ALA A 254 12.91 15.85 8.68
C ALA A 254 13.46 16.44 7.36
N PRO A 255 14.28 17.53 7.39
CA PRO A 255 14.79 18.18 6.19
C PRO A 255 15.76 17.28 5.43
N VAL A 256 16.11 17.67 4.21
CA VAL A 256 17.25 17.04 3.52
C VAL A 256 18.54 17.47 4.24
N ALA A 257 19.33 16.48 4.65
CA ALA A 257 20.61 16.66 5.31
C ALA A 257 21.68 15.79 4.63
N ASP A 258 22.95 16.09 4.86
CA ASP A 258 24.03 15.19 4.45
C ASP A 258 24.03 13.89 5.28
N GLY A 259 24.81 12.90 4.85
CA GLY A 259 24.78 11.57 5.44
C GLY A 259 25.08 11.55 6.95
N GLU A 260 26.08 12.29 7.42
CA GLU A 260 26.46 12.32 8.84
C GLU A 260 25.39 13.00 9.70
N THR A 261 24.91 14.17 9.25
CA THR A 261 23.85 14.92 9.93
C THR A 261 22.56 14.10 10.04
N THR A 262 22.21 13.36 8.97
CA THR A 262 21.01 12.51 8.94
C THR A 262 21.03 11.41 10.02
N LEU A 263 22.20 10.97 10.45
CA LEU A 263 22.35 9.93 11.47
C LEU A 263 22.46 10.49 12.88
N SER A 264 22.50 11.82 13.06
CA SER A 264 22.60 12.42 14.39
C SER A 264 21.35 12.13 15.24
N PRO A 265 21.49 11.96 16.58
CA PRO A 265 20.34 11.77 17.47
C PRO A 265 19.31 12.89 17.38
N GLU A 266 19.76 14.14 17.20
CA GLU A 266 18.89 15.31 17.03
C GLU A 266 18.05 15.19 15.76
N TYR A 267 18.65 14.78 14.65
CA TYR A 267 17.93 14.58 13.40
C TYR A 267 16.92 13.44 13.51
N LEU A 268 17.34 12.31 14.07
CA LEU A 268 16.48 11.12 14.21
C LEU A 268 15.29 11.37 15.13
N SER A 269 15.40 12.29 16.10
CA SER A 269 14.28 12.69 16.97
C SER A 269 13.15 13.41 16.22
N LYS A 270 13.39 13.89 15.00
CA LYS A 270 12.39 14.53 14.13
C LYS A 270 11.55 13.52 13.35
N LEU A 271 11.97 12.25 13.32
CA LEU A 271 11.19 11.22 12.65
C LEU A 271 9.92 10.90 13.44
N PRO A 272 8.78 10.70 12.77
CA PRO A 272 7.49 10.59 13.44
C PRO A 272 7.28 9.27 14.22
N GLY A 273 8.06 8.23 13.93
CA GLY A 273 7.82 6.90 14.49
C GLY A 273 6.45 6.37 14.09
N THR A 274 5.68 5.84 15.08
CA THR A 274 4.30 5.36 14.85
C THR A 274 3.22 6.35 15.29
N LYS A 275 3.59 7.46 15.97
CA LYS A 275 2.63 8.29 16.72
C LYS A 275 2.23 9.59 15.99
N ASN A 276 3.13 10.17 15.22
CA ASN A 276 2.93 11.47 14.59
C ASN A 276 2.79 11.33 13.07
N LEU A 277 2.08 10.31 12.63
CA LEU A 277 1.82 10.04 11.21
C LEU A 277 0.59 10.82 10.74
N LEU A 278 0.59 11.23 9.47
CA LEU A 278 -0.60 11.75 8.83
C LEU A 278 -1.70 10.67 8.85
N PRO A 279 -2.89 10.99 9.36
CA PRO A 279 -3.92 9.98 9.55
C PRO A 279 -4.57 9.54 8.24
N SER A 280 -5.10 8.31 8.23
CA SER A 280 -6.00 7.81 7.19
C SER A 280 -7.27 8.64 7.07
N MET A 281 -7.93 8.57 5.90
CA MET A 281 -9.27 9.14 5.71
C MET A 281 -10.32 8.48 6.62
N LEU A 282 -10.08 7.31 7.17
CA LEU A 282 -10.94 6.68 8.20
C LEU A 282 -11.16 7.57 9.42
N LEU A 283 -10.19 8.47 9.74
CA LEU A 283 -10.31 9.39 10.88
C LEU A 283 -11.52 10.33 10.78
N PHE A 284 -11.97 10.63 9.58
CA PHE A 284 -13.14 11.52 9.36
C PHE A 284 -14.24 10.89 8.49
N ASP A 285 -14.10 9.57 8.22
CA ASP A 285 -15.15 8.82 7.54
C ASP A 285 -16.34 8.56 8.46
N VAL A 286 -17.40 9.35 8.30
CA VAL A 286 -18.65 9.21 9.05
C VAL A 286 -19.71 8.39 8.30
N ASP A 287 -19.47 8.11 7.02
CA ASP A 287 -20.43 7.41 6.15
C ASP A 287 -20.06 5.94 5.94
N GLY A 288 -18.82 5.54 6.27
CA GLY A 288 -18.29 4.20 5.95
C GLY A 288 -18.02 4.02 4.46
N ARG A 289 -17.66 5.09 3.74
CA ARG A 289 -17.32 5.07 2.30
C ARG A 289 -15.87 4.75 2.00
N VAL A 290 -14.99 4.74 3.01
CA VAL A 290 -13.56 4.45 2.86
C VAL A 290 -13.33 2.94 2.98
N ILE A 291 -12.69 2.37 1.96
CA ILE A 291 -12.12 1.04 1.96
C ILE A 291 -10.60 1.22 1.99
N ARG A 292 -10.01 0.98 3.17
CA ARG A 292 -8.57 1.14 3.35
C ARG A 292 -7.85 -0.18 3.13
N LEU A 293 -6.75 -0.13 2.38
CA LEU A 293 -5.85 -1.24 2.10
C LEU A 293 -4.51 -1.02 2.80
N ASP A 294 -4.21 -1.85 3.77
CA ASP A 294 -2.93 -1.86 4.49
C ASP A 294 -2.06 -3.02 4.04
N SER A 295 -0.74 -2.86 4.08
CA SER A 295 0.20 -3.89 3.66
C SER A 295 1.46 -3.96 4.51
N MET A 296 1.91 -5.16 4.83
CA MET A 296 3.23 -5.43 5.43
C MET A 296 4.36 -5.48 4.39
N SER A 297 4.04 -5.35 3.09
CA SER A 297 5.01 -5.55 2.01
C SER A 297 6.18 -4.56 2.03
N LYS A 298 5.98 -3.31 2.48
CA LYS A 298 7.02 -2.27 2.47
C LYS A 298 7.65 -2.07 3.84
N LEU A 299 7.01 -2.59 4.87
CA LEU A 299 7.48 -2.49 6.25
C LEU A 299 8.25 -3.74 6.68
N MET A 300 7.77 -4.93 6.34
CA MET A 300 8.39 -6.21 6.74
C MET A 300 9.12 -6.87 5.57
N ALA A 301 8.38 -7.53 4.71
CA ALA A 301 8.92 -8.16 3.50
C ALA A 301 7.81 -8.35 2.46
N PRO A 302 8.08 -8.04 1.17
CA PRO A 302 7.03 -8.01 0.15
C PRO A 302 6.41 -9.38 -0.11
N ASN A 303 7.16 -10.46 0.00
CA ASN A 303 6.66 -11.80 -0.32
C ASN A 303 6.12 -12.59 0.90
N LEU A 304 5.93 -11.95 2.04
CA LEU A 304 5.05 -12.46 3.10
C LEU A 304 3.58 -12.46 2.65
N ARG A 305 3.27 -11.68 1.63
CA ARG A 305 1.93 -11.55 1.03
C ARG A 305 0.85 -11.37 2.09
N THR A 306 1.05 -10.43 2.99
CA THR A 306 0.13 -10.14 4.11
C THR A 306 -0.19 -8.65 4.16
N GLY A 307 -1.48 -8.37 4.29
CA GLY A 307 -2.08 -7.07 4.50
C GLY A 307 -3.48 -7.24 5.06
N TRP A 308 -4.24 -6.17 5.14
CA TRP A 308 -5.65 -6.23 5.54
C TRP A 308 -6.44 -5.13 4.87
N ILE A 309 -7.75 -5.36 4.81
CA ILE A 309 -8.74 -4.41 4.30
C ILE A 309 -9.60 -3.99 5.47
N THR A 310 -9.77 -2.67 5.63
CA THR A 310 -10.67 -2.07 6.62
C THR A 310 -11.80 -1.35 5.90
N ALA A 311 -13.03 -1.67 6.25
CA ALA A 311 -14.21 -1.02 5.70
C ALA A 311 -15.42 -1.23 6.62
N GLN A 312 -16.59 -0.71 6.23
CA GLN A 312 -17.84 -1.06 6.91
C GLN A 312 -18.10 -2.57 6.82
N LYS A 313 -18.73 -3.10 7.87
CA LYS A 313 -18.95 -4.55 8.04
C LYS A 313 -19.59 -5.23 6.83
N ARG A 314 -20.58 -4.59 6.18
CA ARG A 314 -21.25 -5.15 5.00
C ARG A 314 -20.29 -5.33 3.82
N VAL A 315 -19.39 -4.38 3.58
CA VAL A 315 -18.35 -4.47 2.54
C VAL A 315 -17.40 -5.61 2.87
N ILE A 316 -16.95 -5.70 4.13
CA ILE A 316 -16.09 -6.79 4.59
C ILE A 316 -16.76 -8.15 4.41
N ASP A 317 -18.07 -8.26 4.67
CA ASP A 317 -18.81 -9.53 4.46
C ASP A 317 -18.84 -9.95 2.98
N VAL A 318 -18.99 -9.00 2.05
CA VAL A 318 -18.89 -9.26 0.60
C VAL A 318 -17.48 -9.70 0.21
N ILE A 319 -16.45 -9.02 0.75
CA ILE A 319 -15.04 -9.36 0.50
C ILE A 319 -14.74 -10.75 1.09
N ARG A 320 -15.27 -11.08 2.26
CA ARG A 320 -15.15 -12.42 2.84
C ARG A 320 -15.72 -13.49 1.91
N ALA A 321 -16.96 -13.28 1.43
CA ALA A 321 -17.59 -14.22 0.49
C ALA A 321 -16.79 -14.38 -0.81
N HIS A 322 -16.10 -13.32 -1.26
CA HIS A 322 -15.15 -13.41 -2.37
C HIS A 322 -13.94 -14.26 -1.99
N THR A 323 -13.35 -14.03 -0.83
CA THR A 323 -12.18 -14.77 -0.33
C THR A 323 -12.50 -16.26 -0.16
N ASP A 324 -13.67 -16.60 0.41
CA ASP A 324 -14.14 -17.97 0.61
C ASP A 324 -14.25 -18.77 -0.71
N THR A 325 -14.46 -18.09 -1.84
CA THR A 325 -14.62 -18.71 -3.16
C THR A 325 -13.38 -18.65 -4.06
N THR A 326 -12.34 -17.95 -3.64
CA THR A 326 -11.10 -17.77 -4.44
C THR A 326 -9.87 -18.36 -3.74
N LEU A 327 -9.57 -17.87 -2.55
CA LEU A 327 -8.38 -18.25 -1.77
C LEU A 327 -8.72 -19.16 -0.59
N ILE A 328 -9.99 -19.21 -0.18
CA ILE A 328 -10.48 -19.74 1.08
C ILE A 328 -9.92 -18.91 2.25
N ARG A 329 -8.58 -18.82 2.36
CA ARG A 329 -7.89 -18.04 3.38
C ARG A 329 -6.48 -17.67 2.90
N ALA A 330 -5.93 -16.54 3.36
CA ALA A 330 -4.53 -16.19 3.16
C ALA A 330 -3.59 -17.24 3.80
N ASN A 331 -2.31 -17.26 3.37
CA ASN A 331 -1.34 -18.27 3.78
C ASN A 331 -1.15 -18.32 5.31
N GLY A 332 -1.45 -19.47 5.91
CA GLY A 332 -1.45 -19.65 7.36
C GLY A 332 -0.06 -19.51 7.99
N LEU A 333 1.01 -19.98 7.32
CA LEU A 333 2.37 -19.86 7.86
C LEU A 333 2.81 -18.39 7.92
N SER A 334 2.57 -17.61 6.88
CA SER A 334 2.86 -16.17 6.89
C SER A 334 2.11 -15.45 8.02
N MET A 335 0.81 -15.73 8.16
CA MET A 335 0.00 -15.15 9.23
C MET A 335 0.48 -15.60 10.62
N GLY A 336 0.81 -16.88 10.80
CA GLY A 336 1.28 -17.41 12.06
C GLY A 336 2.63 -16.83 12.50
N LEU A 337 3.61 -16.79 11.58
CA LEU A 337 4.94 -16.22 11.87
C LEU A 337 4.84 -14.71 12.19
N LEU A 338 4.03 -13.96 11.43
CA LEU A 338 3.80 -12.54 11.72
C LEU A 338 3.08 -12.35 13.07
N SER A 339 2.06 -13.15 13.37
CA SER A 339 1.37 -13.09 14.67
C SER A 339 2.33 -13.39 15.82
N ARG A 340 3.17 -14.40 15.67
CA ARG A 340 4.18 -14.76 16.70
C ARG A 340 5.16 -13.61 16.93
N LEU A 341 5.66 -13.03 15.84
CA LEU A 341 6.58 -11.91 15.90
C LEU A 341 5.94 -10.67 16.55
N LEU A 342 4.76 -10.28 16.07
CA LEU A 342 4.12 -9.01 16.44
C LEU A 342 3.46 -9.07 17.83
N LEU A 343 2.84 -10.19 18.22
CA LEU A 343 2.09 -10.28 19.46
C LEU A 343 2.91 -10.75 20.66
N GLU A 344 3.88 -11.61 20.44
CA GLU A 344 4.59 -12.26 21.56
C GLU A 344 6.05 -11.82 21.67
N GLU A 345 6.74 -11.65 20.54
CA GLU A 345 8.16 -11.28 20.54
C GLU A 345 8.37 -9.77 20.57
N TRP A 346 7.90 -9.07 19.56
CA TRP A 346 8.10 -7.63 19.44
C TRP A 346 7.14 -6.81 20.29
N LYS A 347 5.89 -7.22 20.34
CA LYS A 347 4.80 -6.45 20.96
C LYS A 347 4.74 -5.03 20.34
N GLU A 348 4.20 -4.08 21.06
CA GLU A 348 4.10 -2.69 20.61
C GLU A 348 5.48 -2.03 20.50
N GLU A 349 6.33 -2.23 21.51
CA GLU A 349 7.66 -1.60 21.58
C GLU A 349 8.58 -2.07 20.42
N GLY A 350 8.60 -3.37 20.11
CA GLY A 350 9.41 -3.88 19.02
C GLY A 350 8.90 -3.42 17.65
N PHE A 351 7.58 -3.30 17.48
CA PHE A 351 7.01 -2.74 16.27
C PHE A 351 7.37 -1.26 16.09
N GLU A 352 7.29 -0.45 17.15
CA GLU A 352 7.73 0.96 17.14
C GLU A 352 9.20 1.09 16.75
N LYS A 353 10.07 0.27 17.36
CA LYS A 353 11.50 0.23 17.02
C LYS A 353 11.75 -0.12 15.56
N HIS A 354 10.99 -1.08 15.03
CA HIS A 354 11.11 -1.47 13.62
C HIS A 354 10.69 -0.35 12.67
N VAL A 355 9.56 0.31 12.93
CA VAL A 355 9.12 1.46 12.13
C VAL A 355 10.18 2.56 12.15
N ALA A 356 10.68 2.93 13.32
CA ALA A 356 11.74 3.95 13.45
C ALA A 356 13.02 3.55 12.68
N PHE A 357 13.41 2.28 12.73
CA PHE A 357 14.52 1.76 11.95
C PHE A 357 14.28 1.92 10.43
N VAL A 358 13.12 1.54 9.92
CA VAL A 358 12.79 1.65 8.50
C VAL A 358 12.79 3.13 8.07
N GLN A 359 12.18 4.01 8.86
CA GLN A 359 12.18 5.45 8.59
C GLN A 359 13.61 6.02 8.54
N LYS A 360 14.47 5.65 9.52
CA LYS A 360 15.90 6.02 9.54
C LYS A 360 16.60 5.59 8.25
N GLN A 361 16.45 4.34 7.84
CA GLN A 361 17.10 3.81 6.64
C GLN A 361 16.64 4.55 5.38
N TYR A 362 15.35 4.79 5.25
CA TYR A 362 14.80 5.37 4.03
C TYR A 362 15.06 6.89 3.93
N VAL A 363 14.97 7.62 5.03
CA VAL A 363 15.33 9.05 5.01
C VAL A 363 16.80 9.27 4.71
N TYR A 364 17.68 8.41 5.22
CA TYR A 364 19.10 8.45 4.91
C TYR A 364 19.35 8.27 3.41
N ARG A 365 18.76 7.24 2.81
CA ARG A 365 18.88 6.95 1.37
C ARG A 365 18.26 8.05 0.51
N ARG A 366 17.08 8.58 0.91
CA ARG A 366 16.47 9.75 0.27
C ARG A 366 17.44 10.93 0.22
N ASN A 367 18.04 11.25 1.34
CA ASN A 367 18.91 12.41 1.47
C ASN A 367 20.15 12.26 0.60
N LEU A 368 20.78 11.10 0.55
CA LEU A 368 21.90 10.82 -0.34
C LEU A 368 21.54 11.01 -1.81
N LEU A 369 20.43 10.40 -2.26
CA LEU A 369 19.98 10.54 -3.65
C LEU A 369 19.66 11.99 -3.99
N VAL A 370 18.89 12.69 -3.14
CA VAL A 370 18.46 14.07 -3.37
C VAL A 370 19.66 15.02 -3.38
N LYS A 371 20.64 14.79 -2.50
CA LYS A 371 21.90 15.57 -2.49
C LYS A 371 22.63 15.40 -3.84
N SER A 372 22.87 14.18 -4.27
CA SER A 372 23.53 13.91 -5.55
C SER A 372 22.77 14.52 -6.74
N MET A 373 21.43 14.40 -6.78
CA MET A 373 20.61 15.03 -7.81
C MET A 373 20.78 16.56 -7.86
N LYS A 374 20.73 17.23 -6.70
CA LYS A 374 20.91 18.69 -6.61
C LYS A 374 22.30 19.14 -7.05
N GLU A 375 23.34 18.44 -6.60
CA GLU A 375 24.73 18.81 -6.88
C GLU A 375 25.14 18.56 -8.32
N ARG A 376 24.70 17.42 -8.89
CA ARG A 376 25.11 17.01 -10.24
C ARG A 376 24.21 17.53 -11.35
N LEU A 377 22.90 17.50 -11.15
CA LEU A 377 21.94 17.75 -12.22
C LEU A 377 21.43 19.19 -12.29
N GLY A 378 21.35 19.89 -11.15
CA GLY A 378 20.93 21.29 -11.12
C GLY A 378 19.64 21.55 -11.92
N ASN A 379 19.70 22.45 -12.90
CA ASN A 379 18.56 22.83 -13.73
C ASN A 379 18.21 21.83 -14.85
N MET A 380 18.97 20.74 -15.00
CA MET A 380 18.63 19.70 -15.99
C MET A 380 17.35 18.96 -15.67
N ILE A 381 16.91 19.01 -14.40
CA ILE A 381 15.71 18.32 -13.93
C ILE A 381 14.88 19.21 -12.99
N GLU A 382 13.60 18.90 -12.91
CA GLU A 382 12.68 19.41 -11.89
C GLU A 382 12.18 18.24 -11.05
N PHE A 383 12.15 18.38 -9.73
CA PHE A 383 11.55 17.37 -8.84
C PHE A 383 11.20 17.97 -7.48
N SER A 384 10.24 17.36 -6.81
CA SER A 384 9.94 17.62 -5.40
C SER A 384 10.65 16.61 -4.50
N VAL A 385 11.11 17.07 -3.35
CA VAL A 385 11.73 16.17 -2.35
C VAL A 385 10.60 15.37 -1.67
N PRO A 386 10.59 14.04 -1.75
CA PRO A 386 9.55 13.26 -1.11
C PRO A 386 9.65 13.30 0.41
N GLU A 387 8.53 13.56 1.08
CA GLU A 387 8.39 13.56 2.54
C GLU A 387 8.02 12.18 3.09
N THR A 388 7.69 11.26 2.19
CA THR A 388 7.25 9.91 2.54
C THR A 388 7.59 8.92 1.43
N GLY A 389 7.40 7.63 1.69
CA GLY A 389 7.43 6.59 0.67
C GLY A 389 8.82 6.24 0.16
N MET A 390 8.93 5.96 -1.13
CA MET A 390 10.07 5.28 -1.73
C MET A 390 10.54 5.90 -3.05
N PHE A 391 9.86 6.96 -3.55
CA PHE A 391 10.01 7.42 -4.91
C PHE A 391 10.35 8.89 -5.00
N VAL A 392 11.10 9.23 -6.04
CA VAL A 392 11.29 10.58 -6.55
C VAL A 392 10.69 10.61 -7.96
N TRP A 393 9.81 11.58 -8.20
CA TRP A 393 9.26 11.89 -9.49
C TRP A 393 9.99 13.09 -10.06
N LEU A 394 10.61 12.91 -11.21
CA LEU A 394 11.39 13.96 -11.82
C LEU A 394 10.97 14.19 -13.28
N LYS A 395 11.09 15.43 -13.72
CA LYS A 395 10.95 15.86 -15.09
C LYS A 395 12.31 16.28 -15.64
N VAL A 396 12.67 15.80 -16.81
CA VAL A 396 13.88 16.23 -17.51
C VAL A 396 13.58 17.53 -18.25
N ASN A 397 14.42 18.54 -18.08
CA ASN A 397 14.34 19.83 -18.77
C ASN A 397 15.10 19.75 -20.11
N LEU A 398 14.45 19.15 -21.07
CA LEU A 398 15.00 19.03 -22.43
C LEU A 398 15.00 20.41 -23.11
N PRO A 399 16.10 20.79 -23.81
CA PRO A 399 16.10 21.95 -24.70
C PRO A 399 15.13 21.72 -25.87
N ASP A 400 14.64 22.80 -26.48
CA ASP A 400 13.59 22.71 -27.51
C ASP A 400 14.04 21.86 -28.71
N GLU A 401 15.33 21.89 -29.06
CA GLU A 401 15.94 21.11 -30.15
C GLU A 401 15.90 19.60 -29.91
N ALA A 402 15.85 19.19 -28.63
CA ALA A 402 15.79 17.78 -28.24
C ALA A 402 14.35 17.26 -28.11
N LYS A 403 13.35 18.14 -28.03
CA LYS A 403 11.93 17.77 -27.90
C LYS A 403 11.43 17.21 -29.23
N ARG A 404 11.08 15.94 -29.26
CA ARG A 404 10.53 15.23 -30.41
C ARG A 404 9.77 13.98 -29.98
N GLU A 405 8.96 13.46 -30.88
CA GLU A 405 8.31 12.16 -30.67
C GLU A 405 9.35 11.06 -30.39
N GLY A 406 9.08 10.23 -29.40
CA GLY A 406 9.94 9.12 -28.99
C GLY A 406 11.16 9.52 -28.13
N VAL A 407 11.32 10.80 -27.75
CA VAL A 407 12.50 11.24 -26.96
C VAL A 407 12.62 10.56 -25.61
N VAL A 408 11.49 10.20 -24.98
CA VAL A 408 11.47 9.52 -23.69
C VAL A 408 11.97 8.09 -23.81
N ASP A 409 11.61 7.38 -24.88
CA ASP A 409 12.12 6.05 -25.16
C ASP A 409 13.63 6.10 -25.44
N GLU A 410 14.10 7.10 -26.21
CA GLU A 410 15.53 7.30 -26.50
C GLU A 410 16.32 7.62 -25.21
N LEU A 411 15.80 8.48 -24.33
CA LEU A 411 16.40 8.73 -23.03
C LEU A 411 16.50 7.45 -22.19
N PHE A 412 15.46 6.63 -22.19
CA PHE A 412 15.42 5.37 -21.47
C PHE A 412 16.48 4.38 -22.04
N GLU A 413 16.59 4.27 -23.35
CA GLU A 413 17.61 3.44 -24.01
C GLU A 413 19.02 3.91 -23.67
N LYS A 414 19.29 5.23 -23.72
CA LYS A 414 20.59 5.80 -23.35
C LYS A 414 20.95 5.59 -21.87
N MET A 415 19.99 5.72 -20.97
CA MET A 415 20.19 5.36 -19.56
C MET A 415 20.58 3.89 -19.41
N THR A 416 19.89 3.00 -20.13
CA THR A 416 20.16 1.55 -20.09
C THR A 416 21.54 1.21 -20.66
N GLU A 417 21.97 1.85 -21.76
CA GLU A 417 23.33 1.73 -22.31
C GLU A 417 24.40 2.14 -21.29
N LYS A 418 24.11 3.13 -20.43
CA LYS A 418 25.01 3.56 -19.34
C LYS A 418 24.83 2.71 -18.07
N ASN A 419 24.12 1.58 -18.10
CA ASN A 419 23.81 0.71 -16.95
C ASN A 419 23.09 1.47 -15.81
N MET A 420 22.09 2.26 -16.14
CA MET A 420 21.25 3.00 -15.22
C MET A 420 19.79 2.88 -15.69
N LEU A 421 18.85 2.82 -14.75
CA LEU A 421 17.44 2.65 -15.08
C LEU A 421 16.55 3.50 -14.18
N MET A 422 15.68 4.29 -14.81
CA MET A 422 14.48 4.87 -14.19
C MET A 422 13.26 4.46 -15.04
N ILE A 423 12.08 4.48 -14.43
CA ILE A 423 10.89 4.07 -15.15
C ILE A 423 10.25 5.29 -15.82
N PRO A 424 10.01 5.26 -17.16
CA PRO A 424 9.33 6.34 -17.87
C PRO A 424 7.95 6.65 -17.29
N GLY A 425 7.66 7.94 -17.18
CA GLY A 425 6.46 8.44 -16.52
C GLY A 425 5.16 8.05 -17.22
N PHE A 426 5.16 8.00 -18.55
CA PHE A 426 3.97 7.65 -19.31
C PHE A 426 3.38 6.27 -18.96
N LEU A 427 4.19 5.34 -18.45
CA LEU A 427 3.72 4.02 -18.01
C LEU A 427 2.78 4.09 -16.79
N PHE A 428 2.79 5.20 -16.09
CA PHE A 428 1.93 5.44 -14.93
C PHE A 428 0.74 6.35 -15.25
N SER A 429 0.63 6.86 -16.47
CA SER A 429 -0.48 7.72 -16.87
C SER A 429 -1.79 6.93 -16.93
N ALA A 430 -2.81 7.48 -16.33
CA ALA A 430 -4.18 6.95 -16.45
C ALA A 430 -4.79 7.28 -17.83
N ASP A 431 -4.29 8.30 -18.52
CA ASP A 431 -4.71 8.67 -19.87
C ASP A 431 -3.80 8.05 -20.95
N GLN A 432 -3.80 6.72 -21.02
CA GLN A 432 -3.02 5.96 -22.02
C GLN A 432 -3.44 6.22 -23.47
N LYS A 433 -4.61 6.83 -23.69
CA LYS A 433 -5.12 7.15 -25.02
C LYS A 433 -4.59 8.48 -25.57
N ASN A 434 -4.03 9.32 -24.71
CA ASN A 434 -3.42 10.59 -25.10
C ASN A 434 -2.03 10.35 -25.71
N PRO A 435 -1.84 10.54 -27.05
CA PRO A 435 -0.55 10.26 -27.68
C PRO A 435 0.58 11.15 -27.14
N ASN A 436 0.28 12.35 -26.67
CA ASN A 436 1.27 13.31 -26.19
C ASN A 436 1.88 12.91 -24.81
N VAL A 437 1.24 12.03 -24.08
CA VAL A 437 1.72 11.59 -22.76
C VAL A 437 3.07 10.91 -22.85
N LYS A 438 3.36 10.23 -23.98
CA LYS A 438 4.61 9.50 -24.18
C LYS A 438 5.83 10.41 -24.34
N ASP A 439 5.62 11.65 -24.74
CA ASP A 439 6.72 12.59 -24.99
C ASP A 439 6.97 13.54 -23.81
N ILE A 440 6.20 13.42 -22.74
CA ILE A 440 6.44 14.16 -21.51
C ILE A 440 7.57 13.47 -20.73
N PRO A 441 8.75 14.10 -20.55
CA PRO A 441 9.93 13.44 -20.04
C PRO A 441 9.94 13.31 -18.52
N TYR A 442 8.88 12.74 -17.98
CA TYR A 442 8.81 12.33 -16.58
C TYR A 442 9.45 10.95 -16.37
N PHE A 443 10.11 10.78 -15.23
CA PHE A 443 10.67 9.51 -14.80
C PHE A 443 10.45 9.29 -13.31
N ARG A 444 10.23 8.02 -12.92
CA ARG A 444 10.22 7.61 -11.52
C ARG A 444 11.55 6.98 -11.15
N ALA A 445 12.25 7.58 -10.20
CA ALA A 445 13.38 7.00 -9.49
C ALA A 445 12.96 6.42 -8.14
N THR A 446 13.76 5.50 -7.59
CA THR A 446 13.61 4.99 -6.22
C THR A 446 14.95 5.07 -5.49
N PHE A 447 14.91 5.44 -4.21
CA PHE A 447 16.11 5.52 -3.37
C PHE A 447 16.32 4.28 -2.49
N VAL A 448 15.46 3.25 -2.60
CA VAL A 448 15.44 2.18 -1.58
C VAL A 448 16.10 0.88 -2.01
N TYR A 449 16.24 0.61 -3.30
CA TYR A 449 16.66 -0.72 -3.79
C TYR A 449 18.17 -0.82 -4.07
N ALA A 450 18.75 0.17 -4.77
CA ALA A 450 20.17 0.12 -5.14
C ALA A 450 21.09 0.14 -3.90
N PRO A 451 22.28 -0.48 -3.94
CA PRO A 451 23.31 -0.29 -2.91
C PRO A 451 23.59 1.21 -2.66
N LEU A 452 23.99 1.58 -1.44
CA LEU A 452 24.20 3.00 -1.10
C LEU A 452 25.27 3.66 -1.97
N GLU A 453 26.36 2.94 -2.20
CA GLU A 453 27.50 3.35 -3.04
C GLU A 453 27.13 3.53 -4.52
N GLU A 454 26.06 2.93 -4.98
CA GLU A 454 25.59 3.03 -6.37
C GLU A 454 24.66 4.23 -6.60
N LEU A 455 24.11 4.85 -5.54
CA LEU A 455 23.15 5.95 -5.70
C LEU A 455 23.77 7.16 -6.39
N ASP A 456 24.97 7.56 -5.98
CA ASP A 456 25.70 8.68 -6.59
C ASP A 456 26.17 8.35 -8.01
N MET A 457 26.67 7.12 -8.23
CA MET A 457 27.07 6.65 -9.57
C MET A 457 25.89 6.63 -10.56
N ALA A 458 24.69 6.27 -10.09
CA ALA A 458 23.51 6.31 -10.94
C ALA A 458 23.18 7.72 -11.41
N ILE A 459 23.34 8.72 -10.53
CA ILE A 459 23.11 10.13 -10.88
C ILE A 459 24.23 10.68 -11.77
N GLU A 460 25.48 10.26 -11.58
CA GLU A 460 26.59 10.58 -12.49
C GLU A 460 26.33 10.06 -13.92
N ARG A 461 25.83 8.85 -14.03
CA ARG A 461 25.44 8.26 -15.33
C ARG A 461 24.28 9.02 -15.98
N LEU A 462 23.28 9.41 -15.16
CA LEU A 462 22.17 10.24 -15.63
C LEU A 462 22.67 11.61 -16.12
N GLU A 463 23.56 12.25 -15.38
CA GLU A 463 24.20 13.52 -15.82
C GLU A 463 24.83 13.38 -17.21
N THR A 464 25.59 12.30 -17.42
CA THR A 464 26.21 12.02 -18.72
C THR A 464 25.20 11.91 -19.84
N VAL A 465 24.10 11.18 -19.62
CA VAL A 465 23.01 11.06 -20.59
C VAL A 465 22.37 12.41 -20.87
N LEU A 466 22.01 13.18 -19.84
CA LEU A 466 21.35 14.47 -20.03
C LEU A 466 22.22 15.48 -20.78
N LEU A 467 23.52 15.45 -20.58
CA LEU A 467 24.49 16.27 -21.35
C LEU A 467 24.51 15.88 -22.83
N GLU A 468 24.40 14.58 -23.18
CA GLU A 468 24.29 14.10 -24.56
C GLU A 468 23.04 14.66 -25.26
N PHE A 469 21.93 14.91 -24.51
CA PHE A 469 20.71 15.55 -25.00
C PHE A 469 20.74 17.08 -24.98
N GLY A 470 21.87 17.70 -24.60
CA GLY A 470 22.04 19.14 -24.60
C GLY A 470 21.46 19.86 -23.37
N CYS A 471 21.04 19.12 -22.33
CA CYS A 471 20.59 19.73 -21.07
C CYS A 471 21.74 20.50 -20.41
N LYS A 472 21.43 21.63 -19.75
CA LYS A 472 22.43 22.49 -19.10
C LYS A 472 22.17 22.54 -17.59
N LYS A 473 23.26 22.49 -16.81
CA LYS A 473 23.19 22.66 -15.34
C LYS A 473 22.59 23.98 -14.90
#